data_76eeb7dcf6b62d1e29f14bdaf88f420a
#
_entry.id   76eeb7dcf6b62d1e29f14bdaf88f420a
#
_cell.length_a   1.000
_cell.length_b   1.000
_cell.length_c   1.000
_cell.angle_alpha   90.00
_cell.angle_beta   90.00
_cell.angle_gamma   90.00
#
_symmetry.space_group_name_H-M   'P 1'
#
loop_
_entity.id
_entity.type
_entity.pdbx_description
1 polymer ?
#
loop_
_entity_poly.entity_id
_entity_poly.type
_entity_poly.pdbx_seq_one_letter_code
_entity_poly.pdbx_strand_id
1 'polypeptide(L)'
;MAALTFRYSLMYKSGDLEDNPITPTEPPVNVIMVASSTGPTQAVIWDYPTKTWTFRPDVAAAVLYANPERHRTRLVDRATAETEAPKFATKPLPTEEELTEICQAARPS
;
A
#
# COMPACT_ATOMS: atom_id res chain seq x y z
N MET A 1 20.17 -7.87 -9.96
CA MET A 1 19.21 -6.83 -10.37
C MET A 1 18.93 -5.87 -9.23
N ALA A 2 18.78 -4.61 -9.54
CA ALA A 2 18.43 -3.64 -8.51
C ALA A 2 16.98 -3.85 -8.04
N ALA A 3 16.72 -3.62 -6.78
CA ALA A 3 15.36 -3.67 -6.25
C ALA A 3 14.52 -2.53 -6.85
N LEU A 4 13.22 -2.76 -7.01
CA LEU A 4 12.30 -1.72 -7.41
C LEU A 4 12.19 -0.68 -6.29
N THR A 5 11.88 0.56 -6.66
CA THR A 5 11.51 1.58 -5.68
C THR A 5 9.99 1.60 -5.56
N PHE A 6 9.50 2.00 -4.40
CA PHE A 6 8.06 1.97 -4.11
C PHE A 6 7.57 3.29 -3.58
N ARG A 7 6.32 3.58 -3.87
CA ARG A 7 5.59 4.70 -3.27
C ARG A 7 4.62 4.12 -2.25
N TYR A 8 4.48 4.80 -1.13
CA TYR A 8 3.70 4.33 0.02
C TYR A 8 2.50 5.23 0.23
N SER A 9 1.31 4.66 0.23
CA SER A 9 0.07 5.38 0.50
C SER A 9 -0.62 4.72 1.68
N LEU A 10 -0.78 5.47 2.77
CA LEU A 10 -1.54 4.99 3.91
C LEU A 10 -3.01 5.04 3.57
N MET A 11 -3.72 3.94 3.84
CA MET A 11 -5.15 3.82 3.61
C MET A 11 -5.87 3.91 4.94
N TYR A 12 -6.94 4.70 4.98
CA TYR A 12 -7.72 4.91 6.18
C TYR A 12 -9.10 4.27 6.04
N LYS A 13 -9.89 4.30 7.11
CA LYS A 13 -11.22 3.72 7.11
C LYS A 13 -12.04 4.26 5.94
N SER A 14 -12.88 3.40 5.35
CA SER A 14 -13.70 3.75 4.18
C SER A 14 -14.49 5.04 4.33
N GLY A 15 -14.60 5.79 3.22
CA GLY A 15 -15.33 7.05 3.17
C GLY A 15 -14.79 7.93 2.08
N ASP A 16 -15.52 8.98 1.76
CA ASP A 16 -15.07 10.00 0.80
C ASP A 16 -14.11 10.95 1.48
N LEU A 17 -12.96 11.18 0.87
CA LEU A 17 -11.96 12.10 1.39
C LEU A 17 -12.52 13.52 1.50
N GLU A 18 -13.36 13.92 0.53
CA GLU A 18 -13.96 15.24 0.48
C GLU A 18 -14.90 15.50 1.67
N ASP A 19 -15.77 14.52 1.97
CA ASP A 19 -16.75 14.63 3.04
C ASP A 19 -16.21 14.27 4.41
N ASN A 20 -15.12 13.51 4.44
CA ASN A 20 -14.56 12.99 5.68
C ASN A 20 -13.03 13.03 5.61
N PRO A 21 -12.43 14.22 5.75
CA PRO A 21 -10.97 14.35 5.64
C PRO A 21 -10.23 13.61 6.75
N ILE A 22 -9.01 13.18 6.42
CA ILE A 22 -8.15 12.47 7.36
C ILE A 22 -7.71 13.42 8.47
N THR A 23 -7.96 13.04 9.73
CA THR A 23 -7.50 13.81 10.88
C THR A 23 -6.06 13.43 11.23
N PRO A 24 -5.30 14.36 11.85
CA PRO A 24 -3.89 14.08 12.18
C PRO A 24 -3.69 12.90 13.13
N THR A 25 -4.69 12.56 13.94
CA THR A 25 -4.59 11.50 14.94
C THR A 25 -5.25 10.20 14.51
N GLU A 26 -5.89 10.18 13.35
CA GLU A 26 -6.57 8.97 12.89
C GLU A 26 -5.57 7.88 12.51
N PRO A 27 -5.73 6.63 13.01
CA PRO A 27 -4.83 5.56 12.64
C PRO A 27 -5.16 5.01 11.23
N PRO A 28 -4.15 4.67 10.44
CA PRO A 28 -4.40 3.99 9.16
C PRO A 28 -4.85 2.55 9.38
N VAL A 29 -5.49 1.98 8.36
CA VAL A 29 -5.94 0.58 8.39
C VAL A 29 -5.16 -0.30 7.42
N ASN A 30 -4.36 0.29 6.55
CA ASN A 30 -3.52 -0.45 5.61
C ASN A 30 -2.50 0.50 4.98
N VAL A 31 -1.60 -0.07 4.19
CA VAL A 31 -0.68 0.69 3.34
C VAL A 31 -0.65 0.04 1.97
N ILE A 32 -0.71 0.86 0.93
CA ILE A 32 -0.60 0.40 -0.45
C ILE A 32 0.78 0.78 -0.96
N MET A 33 1.59 -0.22 -1.27
CA MET A 33 2.97 -0.03 -1.72
C MET A 33 3.04 -0.33 -3.21
N VAL A 34 3.20 0.71 -4.02
CA VAL A 34 3.15 0.62 -5.48
C VAL A 34 4.55 0.79 -6.05
N ALA A 35 4.95 -0.18 -6.89
CA ALA A 35 6.26 -0.13 -7.54
C ALA A 35 6.32 1.01 -8.55
N SER A 36 7.41 1.74 -8.53
CA SER A 36 7.70 2.79 -9.50
C SER A 36 8.32 2.14 -10.74
N SER A 37 7.47 1.62 -11.62
CA SER A 37 7.90 0.95 -12.84
C SER A 37 6.93 1.27 -13.97
N THR A 38 7.39 1.09 -15.20
CA THR A 38 6.53 1.15 -16.37
C THR A 38 5.83 -0.19 -16.56
N GLY A 39 4.68 -0.18 -17.24
CA GLY A 39 3.92 -1.40 -17.49
C GLY A 39 2.80 -1.61 -16.47
N PRO A 40 2.35 -2.85 -16.32
CA PRO A 40 1.23 -3.15 -15.42
C PRO A 40 1.53 -2.75 -13.97
N THR A 41 0.50 -2.32 -13.27
CA THR A 41 0.61 -1.94 -11.87
C THR A 41 1.09 -3.13 -11.02
N GLN A 42 2.08 -2.87 -10.17
CA GLN A 42 2.58 -3.85 -9.21
C GLN A 42 2.45 -3.22 -7.82
N ALA A 43 1.70 -3.88 -6.95
CA ALA A 43 1.42 -3.34 -5.63
C ALA A 43 1.27 -4.43 -4.59
N VAL A 44 1.65 -4.10 -3.35
CA VAL A 44 1.58 -5.01 -2.21
C VAL A 44 0.81 -4.30 -1.10
N ILE A 45 -0.09 -5.02 -0.45
CA ILE A 45 -0.86 -4.53 0.70
C ILE A 45 -0.80 -5.55 1.83
N TRP A 46 -1.24 -5.12 3.01
CA TRP A 46 -1.46 -6.04 4.12
C TRP A 46 -2.79 -6.78 3.90
N ASP A 47 -2.72 -8.11 3.87
CA ASP A 47 -3.90 -8.96 3.70
C ASP A 47 -4.33 -9.50 5.07
N TYR A 48 -5.46 -9.00 5.58
CA TYR A 48 -5.94 -9.36 6.91
C TYR A 48 -6.26 -10.85 7.09
N PRO A 49 -6.94 -11.50 6.14
CA PRO A 49 -7.26 -12.92 6.29
C PRO A 49 -6.03 -13.82 6.42
N THR A 50 -5.00 -13.59 5.63
CA THR A 50 -3.79 -14.41 5.65
C THR A 50 -2.72 -13.87 6.58
N LYS A 51 -2.86 -12.60 7.02
CA LYS A 51 -1.87 -11.89 7.85
C LYS A 51 -0.49 -11.88 7.20
N THR A 52 -0.47 -11.58 5.90
CA THR A 52 0.76 -11.48 5.12
C THR A 52 0.71 -10.28 4.19
N TRP A 53 1.89 -9.86 3.74
CA TRP A 53 2.02 -8.83 2.71
C TRP A 53 1.80 -9.50 1.36
N THR A 54 0.76 -9.08 0.64
CA THR A 54 0.25 -9.80 -0.52
C THR A 54 0.21 -8.91 -1.76
N PHE A 55 0.53 -9.47 -2.91
CA PHE A 55 0.48 -8.79 -4.21
C PHE A 55 -0.98 -8.56 -4.61
N ARG A 56 -1.41 -7.30 -4.61
CA ARG A 56 -2.80 -6.92 -4.93
C ARG A 56 -2.84 -5.65 -5.78
N PRO A 57 -2.43 -5.73 -7.05
CA PRO A 57 -2.49 -4.56 -7.94
C PRO A 57 -3.92 -4.10 -8.22
N ASP A 58 -4.89 -5.00 -8.12
CA ASP A 58 -6.31 -4.68 -8.29
C ASP A 58 -6.80 -3.67 -7.25
N VAL A 59 -6.38 -3.86 -6.00
CA VAL A 59 -6.74 -2.94 -4.91
C VAL A 59 -6.11 -1.57 -5.14
N ALA A 60 -4.84 -1.54 -5.52
CA ALA A 60 -4.14 -0.28 -5.80
C ALA A 60 -4.83 0.48 -6.93
N ALA A 61 -5.21 -0.21 -8.00
CA ALA A 61 -5.89 0.41 -9.12
C ALA A 61 -7.25 0.98 -8.72
N ALA A 62 -8.02 0.22 -7.94
CA ALA A 62 -9.34 0.64 -7.48
C ALA A 62 -9.27 1.84 -6.54
N VAL A 63 -8.32 1.83 -5.60
CA VAL A 63 -8.24 2.84 -4.55
C VAL A 63 -7.52 4.10 -5.01
N LEU A 64 -6.42 3.96 -5.74
CA LEU A 64 -5.56 5.10 -6.07
C LEU A 64 -5.84 5.72 -7.44
N TYR A 65 -6.35 4.95 -8.39
CA TYR A 65 -6.45 5.43 -9.78
C TYR A 65 -7.87 5.55 -10.31
N ALA A 66 -8.77 4.65 -9.94
CA ALA A 66 -10.14 4.67 -10.48
C ALA A 66 -10.97 5.81 -9.91
N ASN A 67 -11.00 5.95 -8.60
CA ASN A 67 -11.77 7.00 -7.90
C ASN A 67 -11.00 7.46 -6.67
N PRO A 68 -9.88 8.17 -6.86
CA PRO A 68 -9.02 8.55 -5.72
C PRO A 68 -9.73 9.42 -4.67
N GLU A 69 -10.69 10.24 -5.10
CA GLU A 69 -11.43 11.11 -4.20
C GLU A 69 -12.40 10.36 -3.28
N ARG A 70 -12.73 9.11 -3.61
CA ARG A 70 -13.66 8.30 -2.82
C ARG A 70 -12.97 7.47 -1.76
N HIS A 71 -11.66 7.55 -1.71
CA HIS A 71 -10.87 6.76 -0.75
C HIS A 71 -9.99 7.68 0.08
N ARG A 72 -9.96 7.42 1.37
CA ARG A 72 -9.19 8.22 2.30
C ARG A 72 -7.78 7.66 2.37
N THR A 73 -6.91 8.19 1.50
CA THR A 73 -5.50 7.77 1.42
C THR A 73 -4.58 8.97 1.53
N ARG A 74 -3.36 8.74 1.98
CA ARG A 74 -2.34 9.78 2.11
C ARG A 74 -0.99 9.24 1.66
N LEU A 75 -0.37 9.91 0.69
CA LEU A 75 0.98 9.56 0.26
C LEU A 75 1.99 9.94 1.34
N VAL A 76 2.85 9.00 1.71
CA VAL A 76 3.85 9.19 2.76
C VAL A 76 5.19 8.62 2.30
N ASP A 77 6.26 8.95 3.04
CA ASP A 77 7.55 8.32 2.79
C ASP A 77 7.63 6.96 3.50
N ARG A 78 8.69 6.21 3.21
CA ARG A 78 8.88 4.90 3.80
C ARG A 78 8.99 4.96 5.33
N ALA A 79 9.70 5.94 5.85
CA ALA A 79 9.88 6.06 7.30
C ALA A 79 8.53 6.20 8.02
N THR A 80 7.63 7.02 7.47
CA THR A 80 6.28 7.19 8.00
C THR A 80 5.50 5.88 7.89
N ALA A 81 5.60 5.19 6.76
CA ALA A 81 4.93 3.92 6.57
C ALA A 81 5.40 2.88 7.58
N GLU A 82 6.70 2.82 7.85
CA GLU A 82 7.26 1.90 8.84
C GLU A 82 6.77 2.20 10.25
N THR A 83 6.63 3.47 10.59
CA THR A 83 6.12 3.90 11.89
C THR A 83 4.65 3.54 12.07
N GLU A 84 3.85 3.66 11.01
CA GLU A 84 2.41 3.44 11.08
C GLU A 84 2.00 1.98 10.90
N ALA A 85 2.81 1.16 10.24
CA ALA A 85 2.47 -0.23 9.94
C ALA A 85 2.07 -1.07 11.17
N PRO A 86 2.73 -0.95 12.34
CA PRO A 86 2.34 -1.74 13.51
C PRO A 86 0.92 -1.49 14.00
N LYS A 87 0.28 -0.41 13.56
CA LYS A 87 -1.09 -0.11 13.97
C LYS A 87 -2.12 -1.03 13.32
N PHE A 88 -1.78 -1.67 12.21
CA PHE A 88 -2.70 -2.58 11.50
C PHE A 88 -2.08 -3.92 11.12
N ALA A 89 -0.77 -4.01 11.01
CA ALA A 89 -0.08 -5.23 10.57
C ALA A 89 0.63 -5.90 11.75
N THR A 90 0.61 -7.23 11.77
CA THR A 90 1.29 -8.02 12.81
C THR A 90 2.71 -8.39 12.41
N LYS A 91 3.10 -8.12 11.16
CA LYS A 91 4.45 -8.34 10.66
C LYS A 91 5.08 -7.01 10.26
N PRO A 92 6.41 -6.87 10.41
CA PRO A 92 7.06 -5.62 10.01
C PRO A 92 6.93 -5.36 8.52
N LEU A 93 7.00 -4.08 8.16
CA LEU A 93 6.94 -3.67 6.76
C LEU A 93 8.11 -4.32 5.99
N PRO A 94 7.85 -4.99 4.85
CA PRO A 94 8.93 -5.59 4.07
C PRO A 94 9.90 -4.54 3.53
N THR A 95 11.14 -4.94 3.33
CA THR A 95 12.11 -4.09 2.66
C THR A 95 11.71 -3.95 1.18
N GLU A 96 12.26 -2.95 0.49
CA GLU A 96 11.96 -2.79 -0.94
C GLU A 96 12.47 -3.97 -1.74
N GLU A 97 13.54 -4.61 -1.28
CA GLU A 97 14.04 -5.84 -1.88
C GLU A 97 13.04 -6.98 -1.74
N GLU A 98 12.48 -7.14 -0.54
CA GLU A 98 11.44 -8.15 -0.30
C GLU A 98 10.16 -7.87 -1.09
N LEU A 99 9.76 -6.60 -1.18
CA LEU A 99 8.62 -6.20 -1.99
C LEU A 99 8.85 -6.51 -3.47
N THR A 100 10.07 -6.29 -3.95
CA THR A 100 10.44 -6.63 -5.33
C THR A 100 10.28 -8.12 -5.58
N GLU A 101 10.71 -8.95 -4.63
CA GLU A 101 10.56 -10.41 -4.72
C GLU A 101 9.09 -10.83 -4.75
N ILE A 102 8.25 -10.22 -3.91
CA ILE A 102 6.82 -10.50 -3.90
C ILE A 102 6.20 -10.19 -5.27
N CYS A 103 6.54 -9.03 -5.83
CA CYS A 103 6.02 -8.63 -7.14
C CYS A 103 6.49 -9.56 -8.25
N GLN A 104 7.76 -9.97 -8.22
CA GLN A 104 8.32 -10.86 -9.23
C GLN A 104 7.74 -12.27 -9.13
N ALA A 105 7.54 -12.78 -7.92
CA ALA A 105 6.96 -14.10 -7.70
C ALA A 105 5.51 -14.19 -8.17
N ALA A 106 4.77 -13.09 -8.13
CA ALA A 106 3.38 -13.04 -8.55
C ALA A 106 3.20 -12.89 -10.06
N ARG A 107 4.26 -12.57 -10.80
CA ARG A 107 4.17 -12.41 -12.26
C ARG A 107 4.04 -13.76 -12.95
N PRO A 108 3.14 -13.88 -13.94
CA PRO A 108 3.13 -15.09 -14.75
C PRO A 108 4.45 -15.18 -15.53
N SER A 109 5.02 -16.34 -15.53
CA SER A 109 6.27 -16.61 -16.25
C SER A 109 6.01 -16.80 -17.74
#